data_17a9c4f973eda5e439fef2ee4036afe5
#
_entry.id   17a9c4f973eda5e439fef2ee4036afe5
#
_cell.length_a   1.000
_cell.length_b   1.000
_cell.length_c   1.000
_cell.angle_alpha   90.00
_cell.angle_beta   90.00
_cell.angle_gamma   90.00
#
_symmetry.space_group_name_H-M   'P 1'
#
loop_
_entity.id
_entity.type
_entity.pdbx_description
1 polymer ?
#
loop_
_entity_poly.entity_id
_entity_poly.type
_entity_poly.pdbx_seq_one_letter_code
_entity_poly.pdbx_strand_id
1 'polypeptide(L)'
;MTKCSVTIFKAAALFSFFGAVAVSCGRNAGDGGAFVVSPSAAIDGLHAPWDCLDDRTLFRCFSDGESFYFSYEVTDTTPTYAANFTGEATVENEDRVEIFFSPKRSMDDYYCAEIDPLGRVLDYSGHYYRDIDYGWGFRTMRLVGQLTENGYIVAGKVSKDELRKLGCDLENGFWMGVFRADYHTDMTVNWYSAVSTDDISPDFHKPEVLFFTKIR
;
A
#
# COMPACT_ATOMS: atom_id res chain seq x y z
N MET A 1 -3.86 -31.46 19.28
CA MET A 1 -3.72 -30.26 20.15
C MET A 1 -2.30 -29.74 19.98
N THR A 2 -2.04 -28.77 19.09
CA THR A 2 -0.72 -28.13 19.02
C THR A 2 -0.84 -26.74 18.44
N LYS A 3 -0.81 -25.77 19.34
CA LYS A 3 -0.20 -24.44 19.26
C LYS A 3 -0.54 -23.51 18.08
N CYS A 4 -1.59 -22.78 18.24
CA CYS A 4 -1.81 -21.47 17.67
C CYS A 4 -1.45 -20.41 18.71
N SER A 5 -0.18 -20.10 18.94
CA SER A 5 0.24 -19.15 20.01
C SER A 5 1.40 -18.22 19.66
N VAL A 6 1.87 -18.16 18.42
CA VAL A 6 3.06 -17.36 18.09
C VAL A 6 2.75 -16.09 17.29
N THR A 7 1.59 -15.98 16.68
CA THR A 7 1.26 -14.89 15.76
C THR A 7 0.83 -13.59 16.45
N ILE A 8 0.23 -13.66 17.62
CA ILE A 8 -0.36 -12.50 18.32
C ILE A 8 0.71 -11.51 18.85
N PHE A 9 1.87 -12.00 19.28
CA PHE A 9 2.93 -11.12 19.83
C PHE A 9 3.66 -10.26 18.77
N LYS A 10 3.66 -10.67 17.51
CA LYS A 10 4.34 -9.92 16.44
C LYS A 10 3.46 -8.81 15.83
N ALA A 11 2.15 -8.99 15.85
CA ALA A 11 1.20 -7.99 15.37
C ALA A 11 1.19 -6.73 16.27
N ALA A 12 1.17 -6.91 17.58
CA ALA A 12 1.18 -5.81 18.54
C ALA A 12 2.41 -4.91 18.41
N ALA A 13 3.56 -5.44 18.00
CA ALA A 13 4.79 -4.66 17.81
C ALA A 13 4.73 -3.78 16.54
N LEU A 14 4.06 -4.19 15.47
CA LEU A 14 3.91 -3.38 14.26
C LEU A 14 2.92 -2.22 14.49
N PHE A 15 1.80 -2.47 15.16
CA PHE A 15 0.81 -1.43 15.48
C PHE A 15 1.30 -0.42 16.53
N SER A 16 2.17 -0.82 17.47
CA SER A 16 2.70 0.11 18.47
C SER A 16 3.64 1.19 17.89
N PHE A 17 4.21 0.99 16.71
CA PHE A 17 5.03 2.00 16.03
C PHE A 17 4.21 3.17 15.46
N PHE A 18 2.95 2.96 15.12
CA PHE A 18 2.07 3.99 14.57
C PHE A 18 1.20 4.71 15.62
N GLY A 19 1.26 4.27 16.88
CA GLY A 19 0.53 4.87 18.00
C GLY A 19 1.16 6.20 18.43
N ALA A 20 0.50 7.32 18.14
CA ALA A 20 0.79 8.68 18.58
C ALA A 20 1.81 9.48 17.74
N VAL A 21 1.59 9.60 16.43
CA VAL A 21 2.17 10.69 15.64
C VAL A 21 1.11 11.76 15.44
N ALA A 22 1.35 12.97 15.95
CA ALA A 22 0.52 14.12 15.68
C ALA A 22 0.46 14.35 14.17
N VAL A 23 -0.75 14.38 13.60
CA VAL A 23 -0.98 14.64 12.19
C VAL A 23 -0.48 16.04 11.87
N SER A 24 0.69 16.14 11.26
CA SER A 24 1.10 17.31 10.52
C SER A 24 0.46 17.18 9.14
N CYS A 25 -0.32 18.17 8.74
CA CYS A 25 -0.97 18.23 7.44
C CYS A 25 0.06 17.97 6.33
N GLY A 26 0.10 16.76 5.80
CA GLY A 26 1.02 16.35 4.76
C GLY A 26 0.61 16.98 3.43
N ARG A 27 1.59 17.35 2.60
CA ARG A 27 1.34 17.81 1.24
C ARG A 27 0.78 16.63 0.44
N ASN A 28 -0.25 16.89 -0.36
CA ASN A 28 -0.71 15.93 -1.36
C ASN A 28 0.46 15.54 -2.30
N ALA A 29 0.56 14.27 -2.62
CA ALA A 29 1.63 13.72 -3.48
C ALA A 29 1.69 14.35 -4.89
N GLY A 30 0.68 15.14 -5.28
CA GLY A 30 0.55 15.77 -6.60
C GLY A 30 1.30 17.09 -6.82
N ASP A 31 1.94 17.68 -5.81
CA ASP A 31 2.53 19.04 -5.92
C ASP A 31 3.93 19.10 -6.61
N GLY A 32 4.33 18.07 -7.37
CA GLY A 32 5.57 18.07 -8.17
C GLY A 32 6.88 18.00 -7.37
N GLY A 33 6.82 17.97 -6.03
CA GLY A 33 7.95 17.79 -5.13
C GLY A 33 8.13 16.32 -4.72
N ALA A 34 9.35 15.95 -4.25
CA ALA A 34 9.59 14.63 -3.71
C ALA A 34 8.80 14.43 -2.41
N PHE A 35 8.08 13.32 -2.29
CA PHE A 35 7.55 12.86 -1.01
C PHE A 35 8.69 12.33 -0.15
N VAL A 36 8.93 12.96 0.99
CA VAL A 36 10.05 12.61 1.87
C VAL A 36 9.54 11.78 3.03
N VAL A 37 9.98 10.53 3.07
CA VAL A 37 9.65 9.59 4.14
C VAL A 37 10.24 10.08 5.47
N SER A 38 9.38 10.27 6.45
CA SER A 38 9.74 10.73 7.79
C SER A 38 8.71 10.23 8.81
N PRO A 39 8.95 10.29 10.12
CA PRO A 39 7.97 9.88 11.12
C PRO A 39 6.62 10.64 11.05
N SER A 40 6.58 11.79 10.39
CA SER A 40 5.36 12.57 10.16
C SER A 40 4.84 12.50 8.72
N ALA A 41 5.44 11.67 7.87
CA ALA A 41 4.99 11.53 6.49
C ALA A 41 3.62 10.85 6.42
N ALA A 42 2.66 11.54 5.83
CA ALA A 42 1.30 11.03 5.67
C ALA A 42 0.67 11.55 4.37
N ILE A 43 -0.24 10.77 3.82
CA ILE A 43 -1.21 11.16 2.79
C ILE A 43 -2.57 10.96 3.42
N ASP A 44 -3.34 12.04 3.55
CA ASP A 44 -4.65 12.06 4.19
C ASP A 44 -5.73 12.19 3.12
N GLY A 45 -6.44 11.10 2.90
CA GLY A 45 -7.37 10.92 1.79
C GLY A 45 -6.68 10.56 0.48
N LEU A 46 -7.29 9.65 -0.27
CA LEU A 46 -6.91 9.31 -1.63
C LEU A 46 -7.88 9.97 -2.61
N HIS A 47 -7.45 10.15 -3.83
CA HIS A 47 -8.29 10.69 -4.89
C HIS A 47 -9.05 9.57 -5.58
N ALA A 48 -10.32 9.79 -5.86
CA ALA A 48 -11.11 8.98 -6.76
C ALA A 48 -11.30 9.72 -8.10
N PRO A 49 -10.26 9.86 -8.92
CA PRO A 49 -10.32 10.67 -10.13
C PRO A 49 -11.35 10.14 -11.13
N TRP A 50 -11.75 8.89 -10.97
CA TRP A 50 -12.68 8.20 -11.87
C TRP A 50 -14.12 8.22 -11.37
N ASP A 51 -14.36 8.34 -10.04
CA ASP A 51 -15.71 8.17 -9.45
C ASP A 51 -16.18 9.41 -8.67
N CYS A 52 -15.34 10.40 -8.46
CA CYS A 52 -15.63 11.63 -7.72
C CYS A 52 -16.18 11.39 -6.31
N LEU A 53 -15.74 10.31 -5.66
CA LEU A 53 -16.14 9.95 -4.31
C LEU A 53 -15.07 10.38 -3.30
N ASP A 54 -15.51 10.70 -2.09
CA ASP A 54 -14.61 10.97 -0.98
C ASP A 54 -14.03 9.66 -0.42
N ASP A 55 -12.70 9.57 -0.35
CA ASP A 55 -12.02 8.51 0.38
C ASP A 55 -11.38 9.06 1.65
N ARG A 56 -11.46 8.27 2.73
CA ARG A 56 -10.91 8.60 4.04
C ARG A 56 -9.77 7.65 4.44
N THR A 57 -9.03 7.16 3.47
CA THR A 57 -7.83 6.37 3.72
C THR A 57 -6.70 7.29 4.14
N LEU A 58 -6.12 6.99 5.29
CA LEU A 58 -4.93 7.66 5.79
C LEU A 58 -3.72 6.74 5.62
N PHE A 59 -2.81 7.12 4.72
CA PHE A 59 -1.53 6.44 4.55
C PHE A 59 -0.45 7.13 5.37
N ARG A 60 0.37 6.35 6.08
CA ARG A 60 1.58 6.83 6.77
C ARG A 60 2.75 5.94 6.44
N CYS A 61 3.95 6.54 6.41
CA CYS A 61 5.17 5.77 6.31
C CYS A 61 6.33 6.45 7.03
N PHE A 62 7.28 5.64 7.46
CA PHE A 62 8.55 6.09 8.01
C PHE A 62 9.63 5.04 7.72
N SER A 63 10.89 5.37 8.02
CA SER A 63 11.99 4.42 7.92
C SER A 63 12.91 4.52 9.15
N ASP A 64 13.53 3.41 9.49
CA ASP A 64 14.67 3.34 10.38
C ASP A 64 15.96 2.99 9.63
N GLY A 65 17.00 2.53 10.34
CA GLY A 65 18.27 2.10 9.72
C GLY A 65 18.11 0.91 8.77
N GLU A 66 17.11 0.04 8.97
CA GLU A 66 17.01 -1.26 8.33
C GLU A 66 15.78 -1.41 7.43
N SER A 67 14.66 -0.81 7.80
CA SER A 67 13.35 -1.06 7.17
C SER A 67 12.64 0.22 6.77
N PHE A 68 11.82 0.10 5.73
CA PHE A 68 10.73 1.00 5.40
C PHE A 68 9.44 0.43 5.98
N TYR A 69 8.69 1.27 6.70
CA TYR A 69 7.42 0.94 7.35
C TYR A 69 6.31 1.74 6.73
N PHE A 70 5.13 1.14 6.59
CA PHE A 70 3.94 1.82 6.09
C PHE A 70 2.68 1.33 6.81
N SER A 71 1.64 2.15 6.80
CA SER A 71 0.30 1.76 7.25
C SER A 71 -0.78 2.48 6.47
N TYR A 72 -1.91 1.80 6.34
CA TYR A 72 -3.18 2.33 5.87
C TYR A 72 -4.19 2.23 7.00
N GLU A 73 -4.86 3.32 7.30
CA GLU A 73 -6.04 3.35 8.15
C GLU A 73 -7.22 3.70 7.25
N VAL A 74 -8.09 2.73 7.03
CA VAL A 74 -9.19 2.82 6.08
C VAL A 74 -10.49 2.95 6.85
N THR A 75 -11.29 3.97 6.54
CA THR A 75 -12.66 4.10 7.01
C THR A 75 -13.60 3.43 6.02
N ASP A 76 -14.18 2.31 6.46
CA ASP A 76 -15.10 1.51 5.68
C ASP A 76 -15.99 0.70 6.63
N THR A 77 -17.29 0.90 6.58
CA THR A 77 -18.23 0.23 7.49
C THR A 77 -18.62 -1.17 7.05
N THR A 78 -18.28 -1.55 5.81
CA THR A 78 -18.69 -2.82 5.20
C THR A 78 -17.55 -3.48 4.41
N PRO A 79 -16.34 -3.65 5.00
CA PRO A 79 -15.22 -4.18 4.25
C PRO A 79 -15.50 -5.58 3.69
N THR A 80 -15.23 -5.73 2.40
CA THR A 80 -15.45 -6.97 1.64
C THR A 80 -14.19 -7.80 1.65
N TYR A 81 -14.23 -9.00 2.23
CA TYR A 81 -13.11 -9.95 2.25
C TYR A 81 -13.62 -11.39 2.39
N ALA A 82 -12.91 -12.36 1.84
CA ALA A 82 -13.26 -13.76 1.94
C ALA A 82 -12.92 -14.32 3.33
N ALA A 83 -13.87 -15.06 3.93
CA ALA A 83 -13.63 -15.75 5.20
C ALA A 83 -12.54 -16.82 5.08
N ASN A 84 -12.44 -17.47 3.92
CA ASN A 84 -11.47 -18.53 3.64
C ASN A 84 -10.47 -18.05 2.59
N PHE A 85 -9.21 -17.96 2.98
CA PHE A 85 -8.11 -17.68 2.07
C PHE A 85 -7.67 -18.98 1.36
N THR A 86 -7.84 -19.02 0.05
CA THR A 86 -7.49 -20.18 -0.78
C THR A 86 -6.19 -20.01 -1.56
N GLY A 87 -5.59 -18.84 -1.48
CA GLY A 87 -4.36 -18.46 -2.16
C GLY A 87 -4.36 -16.97 -2.47
N GLU A 88 -3.25 -16.43 -2.93
CA GLU A 88 -3.05 -15.00 -3.16
C GLU A 88 -4.08 -14.40 -4.13
N ALA A 89 -4.48 -15.12 -5.18
CA ALA A 89 -5.52 -14.69 -6.11
C ALA A 89 -6.89 -14.39 -5.45
N THR A 90 -7.11 -14.81 -4.19
CA THR A 90 -8.31 -14.43 -3.44
C THR A 90 -8.38 -12.91 -3.22
N VAL A 91 -7.23 -12.25 -3.05
CA VAL A 91 -7.13 -10.81 -2.80
C VAL A 91 -7.64 -9.95 -3.95
N GLU A 92 -7.58 -10.44 -5.19
CA GLU A 92 -8.00 -9.68 -6.39
C GLU A 92 -9.46 -9.21 -6.37
N ASN A 93 -10.32 -9.90 -5.61
CA ASN A 93 -11.76 -9.62 -5.56
C ASN A 93 -12.21 -9.16 -4.17
N GLU A 94 -11.31 -8.58 -3.40
CA GLU A 94 -11.52 -8.11 -2.04
C GLU A 94 -11.18 -6.63 -1.91
N ASP A 95 -11.71 -6.00 -0.86
CA ASP A 95 -11.16 -4.72 -0.43
C ASP A 95 -9.68 -4.88 -0.21
N ARG A 96 -8.91 -3.94 -0.70
CA ARG A 96 -7.47 -3.97 -0.53
C ARG A 96 -6.84 -2.59 -0.62
N VAL A 97 -5.72 -2.48 0.02
CA VAL A 97 -4.80 -1.38 -0.18
C VAL A 97 -3.59 -1.89 -0.98
N GLU A 98 -3.00 -1.03 -1.78
CA GLU A 98 -1.90 -1.45 -2.64
C GLU A 98 -0.72 -0.49 -2.50
N ILE A 99 0.49 -1.04 -2.46
CA ILE A 99 1.73 -0.27 -2.47
C ILE A 99 2.63 -0.75 -3.60
N PHE A 100 3.03 0.19 -4.47
CA PHE A 100 3.92 -0.06 -5.58
C PHE A 100 5.27 0.60 -5.34
N PHE A 101 6.33 -0.09 -5.74
CA PHE A 101 7.70 0.42 -5.76
C PHE A 101 8.25 0.29 -7.18
N SER A 102 8.78 1.38 -7.73
CA SER A 102 9.43 1.35 -9.05
C SER A 102 10.72 2.15 -9.02
N PRO A 103 11.83 1.60 -9.54
CA PRO A 103 13.10 2.32 -9.69
C PRO A 103 12.96 3.56 -10.57
N LYS A 104 12.09 3.49 -11.58
CA LYS A 104 11.91 4.54 -12.59
C LYS A 104 10.43 4.88 -12.78
N ARG A 105 10.16 6.13 -13.12
CA ARG A 105 8.80 6.54 -13.47
C ARG A 105 8.20 5.76 -14.63
N SER A 106 9.02 5.33 -15.57
CA SER A 106 8.60 4.56 -16.74
C SER A 106 8.01 3.18 -16.40
N MET A 107 8.17 2.72 -15.16
CA MET A 107 7.72 1.39 -14.72
C MET A 107 8.31 0.25 -15.57
N ASP A 108 9.53 0.44 -16.12
CA ASP A 108 10.22 -0.64 -16.83
C ASP A 108 10.21 -1.92 -16.00
N ASP A 109 10.51 -1.76 -14.69
CA ASP A 109 10.28 -2.76 -13.66
C ASP A 109 9.54 -2.10 -12.48
N TYR A 110 8.56 -2.79 -11.91
CA TYR A 110 7.86 -2.37 -10.71
C TYR A 110 7.44 -3.58 -9.86
N TYR A 111 7.19 -3.35 -8.61
CA TYR A 111 6.92 -4.37 -7.60
C TYR A 111 5.71 -3.95 -6.78
N CYS A 112 4.74 -4.84 -6.66
CA CYS A 112 3.45 -4.56 -6.08
C CYS A 112 3.15 -5.48 -4.90
N ALA A 113 2.47 -4.95 -3.90
CA ALA A 113 1.78 -5.73 -2.88
C ALA A 113 0.36 -5.21 -2.75
N GLU A 114 -0.62 -6.05 -3.02
CA GLU A 114 -2.05 -5.87 -2.81
C GLU A 114 -2.43 -6.58 -1.51
N ILE A 115 -2.99 -5.86 -0.54
CA ILE A 115 -3.12 -6.33 0.83
C ILE A 115 -4.54 -6.16 1.31
N ASP A 116 -5.20 -7.24 1.68
CA ASP A 116 -6.57 -7.25 2.15
C ASP A 116 -6.72 -6.75 3.60
N PRO A 117 -7.95 -6.55 4.12
CA PRO A 117 -8.20 -6.10 5.48
C PRO A 117 -7.63 -7.01 6.59
N LEU A 118 -7.34 -8.27 6.29
CA LEU A 118 -6.76 -9.24 7.22
C LEU A 118 -5.23 -9.35 7.11
N GLY A 119 -4.59 -8.57 6.21
CA GLY A 119 -3.14 -8.57 6.00
C GLY A 119 -2.65 -9.73 5.13
N ARG A 120 -3.53 -10.39 4.39
CA ARG A 120 -3.17 -11.36 3.37
C ARG A 120 -2.74 -10.61 2.12
N VAL A 121 -1.82 -11.16 1.35
CA VAL A 121 -1.19 -10.44 0.25
C VAL A 121 -1.24 -11.22 -1.04
N LEU A 122 -1.41 -10.48 -2.13
CA LEU A 122 -1.02 -10.85 -3.47
C LEU A 122 0.13 -9.94 -3.86
N ASP A 123 1.34 -10.49 -4.03
CA ASP A 123 2.50 -9.72 -4.43
C ASP A 123 3.12 -10.26 -5.72
N TYR A 124 3.63 -9.34 -6.54
CA TYR A 124 4.17 -9.67 -7.86
C TYR A 124 5.18 -8.63 -8.33
N SER A 125 5.99 -9.00 -9.31
CA SER A 125 6.73 -8.05 -10.14
C SER A 125 6.02 -7.82 -11.46
N GLY A 126 6.19 -6.62 -12.01
CA GLY A 126 5.66 -6.27 -13.32
C GLY A 126 6.68 -5.55 -14.17
N HIS A 127 6.51 -5.66 -15.48
CA HIS A 127 7.18 -4.85 -16.49
C HIS A 127 6.11 -4.09 -17.28
N TYR A 128 6.37 -2.83 -17.59
CA TYR A 128 5.40 -2.01 -18.31
C TYR A 128 5.12 -2.58 -19.71
N TYR A 129 3.88 -2.77 -20.18
CA TYR A 129 2.64 -2.48 -19.48
C TYR A 129 1.95 -3.82 -19.09
N ARG A 130 1.81 -4.10 -17.79
CA ARG A 130 1.11 -5.27 -17.23
C ARG A 130 1.66 -6.63 -17.67
N ASP A 131 2.96 -6.72 -17.98
CA ASP A 131 3.66 -8.00 -18.07
C ASP A 131 4.01 -8.45 -16.64
N ILE A 132 3.13 -9.24 -16.04
CA ILE A 132 3.11 -9.54 -14.60
C ILE A 132 3.65 -10.94 -14.34
N ASP A 133 4.62 -11.05 -13.42
CA ASP A 133 5.11 -12.31 -12.87
C ASP A 133 4.51 -12.54 -11.46
N TYR A 134 3.44 -13.30 -11.38
CA TYR A 134 2.83 -13.75 -10.12
C TYR A 134 3.64 -14.83 -9.39
N GLY A 135 4.73 -15.34 -9.96
CA GLY A 135 5.66 -16.24 -9.30
C GLY A 135 6.71 -15.51 -8.45
N TRP A 136 6.78 -14.20 -8.58
CA TRP A 136 7.65 -13.35 -7.79
C TRP A 136 6.96 -12.88 -6.50
N GLY A 137 7.72 -12.64 -5.43
CA GLY A 137 7.18 -12.06 -4.19
C GLY A 137 8.26 -11.45 -3.30
N PHE A 138 7.86 -10.51 -2.43
CA PHE A 138 8.73 -9.88 -1.45
C PHE A 138 9.22 -10.86 -0.40
N ARG A 139 10.53 -10.94 -0.22
CA ARG A 139 11.16 -11.87 0.73
C ARG A 139 11.16 -11.38 2.17
N THR A 140 11.28 -10.05 2.35
CA THR A 140 11.39 -9.44 3.67
C THR A 140 10.14 -8.68 4.10
N MET A 141 9.14 -8.58 3.24
CA MET A 141 7.88 -7.93 3.59
C MET A 141 7.19 -8.69 4.73
N ARG A 142 6.67 -7.94 5.68
CA ARG A 142 5.88 -8.47 6.81
C ARG A 142 4.68 -7.58 6.96
N LEU A 143 3.51 -8.20 6.99
CA LEU A 143 2.21 -7.54 6.95
C LEU A 143 1.37 -7.97 8.12
N VAL A 144 0.50 -7.08 8.57
CA VAL A 144 -0.59 -7.35 9.50
C VAL A 144 -1.82 -6.56 9.06
N GLY A 145 -2.99 -7.17 9.17
CA GLY A 145 -4.28 -6.54 8.98
C GLY A 145 -5.13 -6.69 10.22
N GLN A 146 -5.95 -5.69 10.51
CA GLN A 146 -6.85 -5.69 11.65
C GLN A 146 -8.14 -4.95 11.30
N LEU A 147 -9.27 -5.62 11.45
CA LEU A 147 -10.58 -4.97 11.39
C LEU A 147 -10.76 -4.07 12.62
N THR A 148 -11.41 -2.93 12.42
CA THR A 148 -11.79 -1.97 13.46
C THR A 148 -13.30 -1.80 13.47
N GLU A 149 -13.82 -0.99 14.40
CA GLU A 149 -15.25 -0.67 14.45
C GLU A 149 -15.74 0.05 13.19
N ASN A 150 -14.87 0.87 12.57
CA ASN A 150 -15.24 1.75 11.45
C ASN A 150 -14.45 1.46 10.16
N GLY A 151 -13.82 0.28 10.04
CA GLY A 151 -13.03 -0.06 8.88
C GLY A 151 -11.94 -1.08 9.18
N TYR A 152 -10.72 -0.80 8.71
CA TYR A 152 -9.59 -1.68 8.95
C TYR A 152 -8.25 -0.92 8.92
N ILE A 153 -7.24 -1.54 9.51
CA ILE A 153 -5.86 -1.06 9.47
C ILE A 153 -4.99 -2.15 8.84
N VAL A 154 -4.21 -1.78 7.84
CA VAL A 154 -3.13 -2.60 7.30
C VAL A 154 -1.81 -1.93 7.63
N ALA A 155 -0.86 -2.68 8.18
CA ALA A 155 0.49 -2.19 8.41
C ALA A 155 1.52 -3.17 7.89
N GLY A 156 2.62 -2.64 7.37
CA GLY A 156 3.67 -3.44 6.78
C GLY A 156 5.05 -2.85 6.95
N LYS A 157 6.04 -3.71 6.71
CA LYS A 157 7.43 -3.30 6.53
C LYS A 157 8.13 -4.15 5.49
N VAL A 158 9.11 -3.54 4.85
CA VAL A 158 10.04 -4.21 3.93
C VAL A 158 11.46 -3.73 4.22
N SER A 159 12.48 -4.59 4.04
CA SER A 159 13.85 -4.15 4.28
C SER A 159 14.33 -3.17 3.23
N LYS A 160 15.10 -2.16 3.64
CA LYS A 160 15.74 -1.20 2.73
C LYS A 160 16.71 -1.89 1.79
N ASP A 161 17.36 -2.95 2.22
CA ASP A 161 18.25 -3.73 1.38
C ASP A 161 17.52 -4.48 0.27
N GLU A 162 16.30 -4.96 0.52
CA GLU A 162 15.47 -5.53 -0.54
C GLU A 162 15.10 -4.47 -1.55
N LEU A 163 14.57 -3.32 -1.12
CA LEU A 163 14.23 -2.23 -2.03
C LEU A 163 15.43 -1.78 -2.88
N ARG A 164 16.64 -1.70 -2.30
CA ARG A 164 17.87 -1.39 -3.06
C ARG A 164 18.20 -2.47 -4.10
N LYS A 165 18.04 -3.75 -3.75
CA LYS A 165 18.25 -4.88 -4.70
C LYS A 165 17.24 -4.86 -5.84
N LEU A 166 16.06 -4.34 -5.61
CA LEU A 166 15.03 -4.11 -6.62
C LEU A 166 15.31 -2.85 -7.48
N GLY A 167 16.41 -2.15 -7.21
CA GLY A 167 16.86 -0.98 -7.99
C GLY A 167 16.35 0.36 -7.46
N CYS A 168 15.62 0.39 -6.35
CA CYS A 168 15.16 1.65 -5.77
C CYS A 168 16.31 2.42 -5.13
N ASP A 169 16.62 3.60 -5.64
CA ASP A 169 17.57 4.52 -5.03
C ASP A 169 16.90 5.29 -3.89
N LEU A 170 17.03 4.76 -2.68
CA LEU A 170 16.30 5.29 -1.53
C LEU A 170 16.70 6.73 -1.17
N GLU A 171 17.95 7.12 -1.44
CA GLU A 171 18.52 8.41 -1.08
C GLU A 171 18.27 9.48 -2.14
N ASN A 172 18.50 9.15 -3.41
CA ASN A 172 18.30 10.07 -4.53
C ASN A 172 16.86 10.07 -5.02
N GLY A 173 16.15 8.95 -4.89
CA GLY A 173 14.72 8.84 -5.13
C GLY A 173 14.33 7.64 -5.99
N PHE A 174 13.12 7.21 -5.78
CA PHE A 174 12.41 6.16 -6.52
C PHE A 174 10.93 6.55 -6.66
N TRP A 175 10.15 5.75 -7.34
CA TRP A 175 8.73 6.02 -7.55
C TRP A 175 7.88 5.09 -6.72
N MET A 176 6.83 5.62 -6.12
CA MET A 176 5.91 4.86 -5.27
C MET A 176 4.47 5.13 -5.69
N GLY A 177 3.64 4.08 -5.65
CA GLY A 177 2.20 4.17 -5.78
C GLY A 177 1.53 3.78 -4.46
N VAL A 178 0.45 4.46 -4.12
CA VAL A 178 -0.38 4.20 -2.94
C VAL A 178 -1.83 4.23 -3.40
N PHE A 179 -2.53 3.11 -3.23
CA PHE A 179 -3.84 2.91 -3.81
C PHE A 179 -4.78 2.17 -2.85
N ARG A 180 -6.07 2.20 -3.17
CA ARG A 180 -7.11 1.38 -2.57
C ARG A 180 -8.10 0.93 -3.64
N ALA A 181 -8.52 -0.33 -3.57
CA ALA A 181 -9.70 -0.84 -4.23
C ALA A 181 -10.76 -1.14 -3.17
N ASP A 182 -11.96 -0.61 -3.35
CA ASP A 182 -13.10 -0.71 -2.43
C ASP A 182 -14.22 -1.50 -3.13
N TYR A 183 -14.32 -2.77 -2.77
CA TYR A 183 -15.27 -3.72 -3.36
C TYR A 183 -16.59 -3.70 -2.61
N HIS A 184 -17.67 -3.51 -3.34
CA HIS A 184 -19.01 -3.59 -2.77
C HIS A 184 -19.61 -4.98 -2.92
N THR A 185 -20.64 -5.26 -2.13
CA THR A 185 -21.35 -6.56 -2.15
C THR A 185 -22.01 -6.89 -3.49
N ASP A 186 -22.28 -5.90 -4.33
CA ASP A 186 -22.79 -6.05 -5.69
C ASP A 186 -21.68 -6.21 -6.75
N MET A 187 -20.42 -6.36 -6.30
CA MET A 187 -19.21 -6.49 -7.12
C MET A 187 -18.84 -5.22 -7.92
N THR A 188 -19.42 -4.08 -7.61
CA THR A 188 -18.87 -2.80 -8.07
C THR A 188 -17.62 -2.45 -7.27
N VAL A 189 -16.71 -1.69 -7.85
CA VAL A 189 -15.41 -1.34 -7.25
C VAL A 189 -15.15 0.15 -7.41
N ASN A 190 -14.83 0.82 -6.32
CA ASN A 190 -14.28 2.17 -6.35
C ASN A 190 -12.76 2.11 -6.27
N TRP A 191 -12.10 2.90 -7.11
CA TRP A 191 -10.65 2.90 -7.24
C TRP A 191 -10.07 4.23 -6.77
N TYR A 192 -9.13 4.19 -5.83
CA TYR A 192 -8.53 5.37 -5.22
C TYR A 192 -7.01 5.38 -5.36
N SER A 193 -6.45 6.55 -5.62
CA SER A 193 -5.02 6.78 -5.81
C SER A 193 -4.52 7.97 -5.00
N ALA A 194 -3.29 7.90 -4.51
CA ALA A 194 -2.63 9.05 -3.88
C ALA A 194 -2.34 10.20 -4.85
N VAL A 195 -2.38 9.92 -6.16
CA VAL A 195 -2.16 10.90 -7.23
C VAL A 195 -3.41 10.98 -8.08
N SER A 196 -3.93 12.18 -8.26
CA SER A 196 -5.00 12.43 -9.24
C SER A 196 -4.47 12.29 -10.66
N THR A 197 -5.29 11.76 -11.56
CA THR A 197 -4.97 11.59 -12.98
C THR A 197 -6.15 12.04 -13.84
N ASP A 198 -5.86 12.43 -15.08
CA ASP A 198 -6.88 12.79 -16.08
C ASP A 198 -7.34 11.57 -16.92
N ASP A 199 -6.88 10.37 -16.58
CA ASP A 199 -7.33 9.14 -17.24
C ASP A 199 -8.83 8.92 -17.05
N ILE A 200 -9.48 8.37 -18.08
CA ILE A 200 -10.93 8.14 -18.10
C ILE A 200 -11.33 6.80 -17.48
N SER A 201 -10.38 5.95 -17.16
CA SER A 201 -10.62 4.64 -16.54
C SER A 201 -9.56 4.30 -15.49
N PRO A 202 -9.94 3.62 -14.41
CA PRO A 202 -9.01 3.22 -13.36
C PRO A 202 -7.90 2.33 -13.89
N ASP A 203 -6.66 2.71 -13.60
CA ASP A 203 -5.49 1.90 -13.92
C ASP A 203 -4.29 2.31 -13.03
N PHE A 204 -3.91 1.45 -12.10
CA PHE A 204 -2.77 1.68 -11.21
C PHE A 204 -1.42 1.33 -11.84
N HIS A 205 -1.41 0.66 -12.99
CA HIS A 205 -0.19 0.23 -13.68
C HIS A 205 0.32 1.27 -14.69
N LYS A 206 0.20 2.55 -14.36
CA LYS A 206 0.62 3.66 -15.20
C LYS A 206 1.59 4.60 -14.50
N PRO A 207 2.56 5.17 -15.22
CA PRO A 207 3.53 6.12 -14.67
C PRO A 207 2.92 7.37 -14.03
N GLU A 208 1.74 7.77 -14.49
CA GLU A 208 1.04 9.00 -14.08
C GLU A 208 0.52 8.95 -12.65
N VAL A 209 0.24 7.76 -12.13
CA VAL A 209 -0.30 7.55 -10.77
C VAL A 209 0.79 7.29 -9.73
N LEU A 210 2.06 7.33 -10.12
CA LEU A 210 3.19 7.22 -9.21
C LEU A 210 3.72 8.59 -8.81
N PHE A 211 4.21 8.70 -7.59
CA PHE A 211 4.88 9.90 -7.09
C PHE A 211 6.33 9.63 -6.69
N PHE A 212 7.15 10.68 -6.82
CA PHE A 212 8.58 10.58 -6.53
C PHE A 212 8.84 10.61 -5.02
N THR A 213 9.57 9.62 -4.51
CA THR A 213 9.76 9.37 -3.08
C THR A 213 11.25 9.31 -2.72
N LYS A 214 11.61 9.84 -1.54
CA LYS A 214 12.95 9.72 -0.95
C LYS A 214 12.84 9.22 0.48
N ILE A 215 13.78 8.36 0.87
CA ILE A 215 13.94 7.90 2.27
C ILE A 215 15.21 8.56 2.83
N ARG A 216 15.05 9.32 3.89
CA ARG A 216 16.16 9.97 4.60
C ARG A 216 16.51 9.25 5.88
#